data_833f531083a203eab6e38469ef581412
#
_entry.id   833f531083a203eab6e38469ef581412
#
_cell.length_a   1.000
_cell.length_b   1.000
_cell.length_c   1.000
_cell.angle_alpha   90.00
_cell.angle_beta   90.00
_cell.angle_gamma   90.00
#
_symmetry.space_group_name_H-M   'P 1'
#
loop_
_entity.id
_entity.type
_entity.pdbx_description
1 polymer ?
#
loop_
_entity_poly.entity_id
_entity_poly.type
_entity_poly.pdbx_seq_one_letter_code
_entity_poly.pdbx_strand_id
1 'polypeptide(L)'
;VEAQWNSDLLLVDEIAKDLRSCLDGEGRPVFSFSVSYQNHGPYEWTYTANETYLDPKTSGLPEESCYVFNNYLHGANITISAMTLLAQQLEEMEEPVVLVLFGDHKPWGGNSNDAYYGIGASFDTTALEGFYQYYATPYLIWANSAAKETLGREFRGEGGDFSPCFLMPELFEQCGWTGPSFLQ
;
A
#
# COMPACT_ATOMS: atom_id res chain seq x y z
N VAL A 1 -1.29 -17.00 -22.64
CA VAL A 1 -1.23 -15.98 -21.58
C VAL A 1 -1.72 -16.68 -20.34
N GLU A 2 -0.81 -17.16 -19.49
CA GLU A 2 -1.17 -17.61 -18.16
C GLU A 2 -1.83 -16.42 -17.45
N ALA A 3 -3.05 -16.60 -16.99
CA ALA A 3 -3.71 -15.62 -16.17
C ALA A 3 -2.81 -15.42 -14.95
N GLN A 4 -2.31 -14.21 -14.75
CA GLN A 4 -1.54 -13.88 -13.56
C GLN A 4 -2.52 -13.85 -12.38
N TRP A 5 -2.68 -15.00 -11.74
CA TRP A 5 -3.56 -15.19 -10.58
C TRP A 5 -3.27 -14.23 -9.42
N ASN A 6 -2.12 -13.56 -9.46
CA ASN A 6 -1.63 -12.61 -8.46
C ASN A 6 -1.79 -11.15 -8.90
N SER A 7 -2.51 -10.85 -9.97
CA SER A 7 -2.63 -9.47 -10.46
C SER A 7 -3.42 -8.61 -9.50
N ASP A 8 -2.87 -7.46 -9.13
CA ASP A 8 -3.55 -6.46 -8.31
C ASP A 8 -4.81 -5.91 -9.02
N LEU A 9 -4.85 -5.92 -10.35
CA LEU A 9 -6.05 -5.56 -11.11
C LEU A 9 -7.20 -6.56 -10.87
N LEU A 10 -6.90 -7.87 -10.83
CA LEU A 10 -7.91 -8.86 -10.49
C LEU A 10 -8.39 -8.70 -9.05
N LEU A 11 -7.49 -8.41 -8.11
CA LEU A 11 -7.82 -8.16 -6.72
C LEU A 11 -8.77 -6.96 -6.59
N VAL A 12 -8.49 -5.87 -7.28
CA VAL A 12 -9.31 -4.65 -7.30
C VAL A 12 -10.73 -4.94 -7.81
N ASP A 13 -10.83 -5.67 -8.93
CA ASP A 13 -12.12 -6.05 -9.51
C ASP A 13 -12.94 -6.93 -8.55
N GLU A 14 -12.32 -7.90 -7.87
CA GLU A 14 -13.02 -8.75 -6.90
C GLU A 14 -13.43 -7.96 -5.65
N ILE A 15 -12.58 -7.07 -5.13
CA ILE A 15 -12.94 -6.20 -3.99
C ILE A 15 -14.18 -5.38 -4.33
N ALA A 16 -14.19 -4.69 -5.47
CA ALA A 16 -15.29 -3.84 -5.87
C ALA A 16 -16.59 -4.63 -6.10
N LYS A 17 -16.49 -5.81 -6.69
CA LYS A 17 -17.61 -6.72 -6.91
C LYS A 17 -18.19 -7.25 -5.60
N ASP A 18 -17.33 -7.70 -4.69
CA ASP A 18 -17.76 -8.23 -3.39
C ASP A 18 -18.43 -7.15 -2.54
N LEU A 19 -17.87 -5.93 -2.52
CA LEU A 19 -18.47 -4.80 -1.82
C LEU A 19 -19.87 -4.49 -2.36
N ARG A 20 -20.03 -4.35 -3.68
CA ARG A 20 -21.35 -4.12 -4.29
C ARG A 20 -22.34 -5.24 -3.92
N SER A 21 -21.92 -6.50 -4.05
CA SER A 21 -22.76 -7.65 -3.70
C SER A 21 -23.19 -7.66 -2.23
N CYS A 22 -22.32 -7.23 -1.31
CA CYS A 22 -22.65 -7.16 0.11
C CYS A 22 -23.56 -5.97 0.43
N LEU A 23 -23.41 -4.85 -0.26
CA LEU A 23 -24.18 -3.61 -0.04
C LEU A 23 -25.58 -3.69 -0.66
N ASP A 24 -25.76 -4.43 -1.76
CA ASP A 24 -27.07 -4.71 -2.36
C ASP A 24 -28.02 -5.55 -1.46
N GLY A 25 -27.56 -5.97 -0.29
CA GLY A 25 -28.27 -6.83 0.64
C GLY A 25 -29.01 -6.08 1.76
N GLU A 26 -28.79 -6.52 3.02
CA GLU A 26 -29.55 -6.08 4.20
C GLU A 26 -29.11 -4.73 4.81
N GLY A 27 -28.31 -3.92 4.13
CA GLY A 27 -27.85 -2.60 4.61
C GLY A 27 -26.92 -2.67 5.82
N ARG A 28 -26.22 -3.81 6.00
CA ARG A 28 -25.25 -3.97 7.09
C ARG A 28 -23.89 -3.39 6.71
N PRO A 29 -23.16 -2.82 7.68
CA PRO A 29 -21.77 -2.41 7.43
C PRO A 29 -20.91 -3.59 6.97
N VAL A 30 -20.02 -3.34 6.02
CA VAL A 30 -19.09 -4.33 5.48
C VAL A 30 -17.67 -3.96 5.89
N PHE A 31 -16.92 -4.93 6.38
CA PHE A 31 -15.48 -4.83 6.56
C PHE A 31 -14.80 -5.81 5.60
N SER A 32 -13.99 -5.27 4.70
CA SER A 32 -13.20 -6.06 3.74
C SER A 32 -11.72 -5.89 4.07
N PHE A 33 -10.99 -7.01 4.16
CA PHE A 33 -9.55 -7.03 4.33
C PHE A 33 -8.93 -7.86 3.20
N SER A 34 -8.00 -7.25 2.47
CA SER A 34 -7.34 -7.88 1.33
C SER A 34 -5.85 -7.64 1.38
N VAL A 35 -5.08 -8.58 0.85
CA VAL A 35 -3.62 -8.50 0.76
C VAL A 35 -3.22 -8.65 -0.70
N SER A 36 -2.52 -7.65 -1.24
CA SER A 36 -1.93 -7.75 -2.57
C SER A 36 -0.65 -8.58 -2.54
N TYR A 37 -0.34 -9.24 -3.65
CA TYR A 37 0.83 -10.11 -3.73
C TYR A 37 1.68 -9.87 -4.98
N GLN A 38 1.15 -9.17 -5.98
CA GLN A 38 1.79 -9.03 -7.29
C GLN A 38 3.24 -8.52 -7.23
N ASN A 39 3.50 -7.54 -6.35
CA ASN A 39 4.82 -6.92 -6.21
C ASN A 39 5.64 -7.49 -5.05
N HIS A 40 5.34 -8.71 -4.59
CA HIS A 40 6.13 -9.38 -3.57
C HIS A 40 7.41 -9.95 -4.17
N GLY A 41 8.58 -9.69 -3.51
CA GLY A 41 9.87 -10.29 -3.91
C GLY A 41 9.93 -11.82 -3.70
N PRO A 42 11.05 -12.46 -4.08
CA PRO A 42 12.29 -11.85 -4.56
C PRO A 42 12.18 -11.32 -6.00
N TYR A 43 12.90 -10.22 -6.28
CA TYR A 43 12.96 -9.65 -7.62
C TYR A 43 14.13 -10.24 -8.42
N GLU A 44 13.98 -10.27 -9.74
CA GLU A 44 15.04 -10.72 -10.64
C GLU A 44 16.28 -9.82 -10.56
N TRP A 45 17.44 -10.42 -10.74
CA TRP A 45 18.74 -9.73 -10.82
C TRP A 45 19.02 -9.14 -12.21
N THR A 46 18.04 -9.16 -13.08
CA THR A 46 18.04 -8.53 -14.41
C THR A 46 16.80 -7.66 -14.56
N TYR A 47 16.88 -6.64 -15.39
CA TYR A 47 15.77 -5.78 -15.67
C TYR A 47 15.59 -5.61 -17.18
N THR A 48 14.45 -5.99 -17.69
CA THR A 48 14.16 -6.03 -19.13
C THR A 48 12.95 -5.19 -19.54
N ALA A 49 12.29 -4.50 -18.61
CA ALA A 49 11.17 -3.63 -18.94
C ALA A 49 11.64 -2.39 -19.71
N ASN A 50 10.72 -1.77 -20.46
CA ASN A 50 11.04 -0.62 -21.30
C ASN A 50 11.30 0.67 -20.52
N GLU A 51 10.78 0.76 -19.30
CA GLU A 51 10.97 1.92 -18.41
C GLU A 51 12.08 1.63 -17.42
N THR A 52 13.07 2.51 -17.37
CA THR A 52 14.19 2.42 -16.44
C THR A 52 14.12 3.57 -15.46
N TYR A 53 13.90 3.28 -14.19
CA TYR A 53 13.84 4.27 -13.11
C TYR A 53 15.24 4.64 -12.61
N LEU A 54 16.13 3.65 -12.52
CA LEU A 54 17.52 3.80 -12.10
C LEU A 54 18.44 3.23 -13.18
N ASP A 55 19.19 4.11 -13.86
CA ASP A 55 20.19 3.69 -14.85
C ASP A 55 21.51 3.33 -14.13
N PRO A 56 21.97 2.07 -14.24
CA PRO A 56 23.24 1.66 -13.61
C PRO A 56 24.46 2.50 -14.02
N LYS A 57 24.43 3.06 -15.24
CA LYS A 57 25.55 3.85 -15.76
C LYS A 57 25.63 5.27 -15.18
N THR A 58 24.51 5.82 -14.75
CA THR A 58 24.40 7.22 -14.32
C THR A 58 24.03 7.38 -12.85
N SER A 59 23.46 6.36 -12.22
CA SER A 59 23.03 6.41 -10.82
C SER A 59 24.17 6.40 -9.80
N GLY A 60 25.33 5.87 -10.17
CA GLY A 60 26.43 5.63 -9.23
C GLY A 60 26.18 4.46 -8.28
N LEU A 61 25.12 3.71 -8.47
CA LEU A 61 24.76 2.56 -7.64
C LEU A 61 25.27 1.26 -8.25
N PRO A 62 25.45 0.18 -7.43
CA PRO A 62 25.74 -1.13 -7.96
C PRO A 62 24.67 -1.58 -8.96
N GLU A 63 25.08 -2.20 -10.05
CA GLU A 63 24.18 -2.64 -11.13
C GLU A 63 23.05 -3.55 -10.62
N GLU A 64 23.38 -4.49 -9.74
CA GLU A 64 22.43 -5.40 -9.12
C GLU A 64 21.39 -4.66 -8.28
N SER A 65 21.80 -3.64 -7.52
CA SER A 65 20.89 -2.76 -6.78
C SER A 65 19.91 -2.05 -7.70
N CYS A 66 20.41 -1.54 -8.83
CA CYS A 66 19.57 -0.88 -9.83
C CYS A 66 18.53 -1.85 -10.41
N TYR A 67 18.89 -3.10 -10.69
CA TYR A 67 17.94 -4.08 -11.22
C TYR A 67 16.87 -4.47 -10.21
N VAL A 68 17.25 -4.72 -8.96
CA VAL A 68 16.30 -5.02 -7.88
C VAL A 68 15.31 -3.88 -7.71
N PHE A 69 15.79 -2.62 -7.63
CA PHE A 69 14.90 -1.48 -7.47
C PHE A 69 14.07 -1.16 -8.72
N ASN A 70 14.60 -1.36 -9.92
CA ASN A 70 13.82 -1.18 -11.15
C ASN A 70 12.66 -2.17 -11.22
N ASN A 71 12.88 -3.45 -10.87
CA ASN A 71 11.81 -4.44 -10.79
C ASN A 71 10.77 -4.06 -9.74
N TYR A 72 11.21 -3.67 -8.54
CA TYR A 72 10.30 -3.20 -7.50
C TYR A 72 9.50 -1.98 -7.94
N LEU A 73 10.14 -0.94 -8.47
CA LEU A 73 9.48 0.31 -8.89
C LEU A 73 8.50 0.08 -10.04
N HIS A 74 8.84 -0.81 -10.98
CA HIS A 74 7.92 -1.22 -12.02
C HIS A 74 6.66 -1.88 -11.45
N GLY A 75 6.82 -2.86 -10.56
CA GLY A 75 5.70 -3.50 -9.89
C GLY A 75 4.89 -2.53 -9.03
N ALA A 76 5.56 -1.64 -8.28
CA ALA A 76 4.91 -0.61 -7.47
C ALA A 76 4.05 0.34 -8.32
N ASN A 77 4.53 0.72 -9.52
CA ASN A 77 3.76 1.55 -10.44
C ASN A 77 2.47 0.85 -10.92
N ILE A 78 2.53 -0.46 -11.17
CA ILE A 78 1.34 -1.26 -11.50
C ILE A 78 0.38 -1.31 -10.31
N THR A 79 0.87 -1.59 -9.11
CA THR A 79 0.07 -1.60 -7.87
C THR A 79 -0.60 -0.25 -7.61
N ILE A 80 0.14 0.87 -7.73
CA ILE A 80 -0.42 2.22 -7.58
C ILE A 80 -1.54 2.47 -8.61
N SER A 81 -1.36 2.03 -9.84
CA SER A 81 -2.38 2.16 -10.89
C SER A 81 -3.64 1.35 -10.55
N ALA A 82 -3.48 0.14 -10.04
CA ALA A 82 -4.59 -0.70 -9.60
C ALA A 82 -5.34 -0.08 -8.39
N MET A 83 -4.61 0.44 -7.39
CA MET A 83 -5.21 1.09 -6.22
C MET A 83 -5.91 2.41 -6.61
N THR A 84 -5.39 3.14 -7.59
CA THR A 84 -6.05 4.31 -8.15
C THR A 84 -7.37 3.95 -8.82
N LEU A 85 -7.40 2.86 -9.58
CA LEU A 85 -8.62 2.33 -10.18
C LEU A 85 -9.63 1.92 -9.11
N LEU A 86 -9.18 1.25 -8.03
CA LEU A 86 -10.05 0.92 -6.91
C LEU A 86 -10.68 2.17 -6.31
N ALA A 87 -9.88 3.19 -6.01
CA ALA A 87 -10.40 4.44 -5.46
C ALA A 87 -11.44 5.10 -6.40
N GLN A 88 -11.22 5.06 -7.71
CA GLN A 88 -12.19 5.56 -8.70
C GLN A 88 -13.50 4.77 -8.66
N GLN A 89 -13.44 3.43 -8.59
CA GLN A 89 -14.63 2.58 -8.50
C GLN A 89 -15.39 2.78 -7.19
N LEU A 90 -14.69 3.02 -6.08
CA LEU A 90 -15.29 3.31 -4.77
C LEU A 90 -15.89 4.72 -4.72
N GLU A 91 -15.32 5.69 -5.45
CA GLU A 91 -15.88 7.05 -5.54
C GLU A 91 -17.26 7.07 -6.24
N GLU A 92 -17.51 6.12 -7.14
CA GLU A 92 -18.80 6.00 -7.85
C GLU A 92 -19.91 5.34 -6.99
N MET A 93 -19.59 4.83 -5.79
CA MET A 93 -20.57 4.23 -4.88
C MET A 93 -21.36 5.32 -4.15
N GLU A 94 -22.67 5.09 -3.99
CA GLU A 94 -23.56 5.94 -3.20
C GLU A 94 -23.40 5.71 -1.69
N GLU A 95 -22.90 4.53 -1.30
CA GLU A 95 -22.63 4.17 0.08
C GLU A 95 -21.33 4.82 0.59
N PRO A 96 -21.30 5.20 1.88
CA PRO A 96 -20.08 5.70 2.50
C PRO A 96 -18.99 4.62 2.56
N VAL A 97 -17.86 4.88 1.91
CA VAL A 97 -16.70 3.97 1.88
C VAL A 97 -15.44 4.67 2.37
N VAL A 98 -14.74 4.02 3.29
CA VAL A 98 -13.40 4.42 3.73
C VAL A 98 -12.40 3.34 3.33
N LEU A 99 -11.36 3.72 2.61
CA LEU A 99 -10.29 2.85 2.17
C LEU A 99 -9.03 3.13 2.97
N VAL A 100 -8.42 2.08 3.52
CA VAL A 100 -7.12 2.14 4.18
C VAL A 100 -6.12 1.32 3.39
N LEU A 101 -5.06 1.96 2.92
CA LEU A 101 -3.93 1.30 2.28
C LEU A 101 -2.71 1.42 3.18
N PHE A 102 -1.97 0.35 3.34
CA PHE A 102 -0.74 0.38 4.14
C PHE A 102 0.25 -0.69 3.65
N GLY A 103 1.54 -0.42 3.84
CA GLY A 103 2.58 -1.42 3.64
C GLY A 103 2.79 -2.23 4.91
N ASP A 104 2.88 -3.54 4.78
CA ASP A 104 3.12 -4.46 5.88
C ASP A 104 4.61 -4.53 6.28
N HIS A 105 5.51 -4.41 5.29
CA HIS A 105 6.96 -4.38 5.48
C HIS A 105 7.67 -3.75 4.28
N LYS A 106 8.97 -3.51 4.42
CA LYS A 106 9.84 -3.10 3.30
C LYS A 106 9.90 -4.20 2.22
N PRO A 107 9.97 -3.83 0.94
CA PRO A 107 10.18 -4.78 -0.14
C PRO A 107 11.53 -5.49 0.01
N TRP A 108 11.65 -6.67 -0.61
CA TRP A 108 12.89 -7.42 -0.62
C TRP A 108 14.02 -6.63 -1.31
N GLY A 109 15.12 -6.43 -0.63
CA GLY A 109 16.27 -5.64 -1.09
C GLY A 109 17.49 -6.47 -1.50
N GLY A 110 17.27 -7.69 -1.99
CA GLY A 110 18.36 -8.63 -2.26
C GLY A 110 18.75 -9.47 -1.05
N ASN A 111 19.66 -10.40 -1.26
CA ASN A 111 20.24 -11.16 -0.17
C ASN A 111 20.97 -10.20 0.76
N SER A 112 20.78 -10.33 2.06
CA SER A 112 21.40 -9.45 3.07
C SER A 112 21.06 -7.96 2.92
N ASN A 113 19.99 -7.60 2.19
CA ASN A 113 19.59 -6.20 1.92
C ASN A 113 20.64 -5.39 1.12
N ASP A 114 21.44 -6.04 0.29
CA ASP A 114 22.55 -5.41 -0.43
C ASP A 114 22.09 -4.22 -1.31
N ALA A 115 20.89 -4.30 -1.89
CA ALA A 115 20.33 -3.20 -2.68
C ALA A 115 20.08 -1.95 -1.83
N TYR A 116 19.60 -2.10 -0.60
CA TYR A 116 19.40 -0.97 0.31
C TYR A 116 20.71 -0.36 0.77
N TYR A 117 21.69 -1.20 1.12
CA TYR A 117 23.04 -0.70 1.46
C TYR A 117 23.69 0.01 0.28
N GLY A 118 23.44 -0.46 -0.94
CA GLY A 118 23.91 0.17 -2.17
C GLY A 118 23.42 1.60 -2.37
N ILE A 119 22.23 1.95 -1.88
CA ILE A 119 21.67 3.32 -1.91
C ILE A 119 21.95 4.11 -0.62
N GLY A 120 22.79 3.57 0.28
CA GLY A 120 23.19 4.24 1.51
C GLY A 120 22.23 4.10 2.68
N ALA A 121 21.24 3.18 2.61
CA ALA A 121 20.39 2.89 3.75
C ALA A 121 21.18 2.23 4.88
N SER A 122 20.83 2.54 6.11
CA SER A 122 21.38 1.89 7.31
C SER A 122 20.25 1.18 8.05
N PHE A 123 20.38 -0.13 8.22
CA PHE A 123 19.42 -0.94 8.97
C PHE A 123 19.93 -1.30 10.38
N ASP A 124 20.75 -0.45 10.96
CA ASP A 124 21.13 -0.58 12.37
C ASP A 124 19.94 -0.21 13.27
N THR A 125 19.17 -1.23 13.65
CA THR A 125 17.97 -1.06 14.48
C THR A 125 18.28 -0.67 15.94
N THR A 126 19.55 -0.56 16.33
CA THR A 126 19.96 0.01 17.61
C THR A 126 19.95 1.54 17.62
N ALA A 127 19.98 2.14 16.44
CA ALA A 127 19.83 3.56 16.21
C ALA A 127 18.41 3.88 15.72
N LEU A 128 17.83 4.99 16.19
CA LEU A 128 16.47 5.38 15.84
C LEU A 128 16.28 5.53 14.32
N GLU A 129 17.22 6.14 13.63
CA GLU A 129 17.17 6.30 12.19
C GLU A 129 17.18 4.97 11.45
N GLY A 130 18.06 4.04 11.81
CA GLY A 130 18.12 2.72 11.21
C GLY A 130 16.87 1.89 11.51
N PHE A 131 16.28 2.06 12.70
CA PHE A 131 15.00 1.47 13.05
C PHE A 131 13.89 1.95 12.10
N TYR A 132 13.76 3.26 11.89
CA TYR A 132 12.78 3.81 10.96
C TYR A 132 13.06 3.37 9.51
N GLN A 133 14.31 3.41 9.07
CA GLN A 133 14.67 2.95 7.73
C GLN A 133 14.33 1.48 7.50
N TYR A 134 14.36 0.66 8.53
CA TYR A 134 14.04 -0.77 8.42
C TYR A 134 12.54 -1.05 8.50
N TYR A 135 11.83 -0.45 9.46
CA TYR A 135 10.45 -0.83 9.77
C TYR A 135 9.38 0.11 9.21
N ALA A 136 9.68 1.40 8.99
CA ALA A 136 8.64 2.34 8.58
C ALA A 136 8.11 2.04 7.18
N THR A 137 6.78 1.98 7.06
CA THR A 137 6.04 1.84 5.81
C THR A 137 4.96 2.91 5.73
N PRO A 138 4.58 3.35 4.51
CA PRO A 138 3.53 4.35 4.36
C PRO A 138 2.15 3.76 4.64
N TYR A 139 1.22 4.62 5.04
CA TYR A 139 -0.20 4.35 5.04
C TYR A 139 -0.99 5.51 4.43
N LEU A 140 -2.19 5.23 3.97
CA LEU A 140 -3.15 6.21 3.45
C LEU A 140 -4.54 5.85 3.97
N ILE A 141 -5.27 6.84 4.49
CA ILE A 141 -6.71 6.75 4.76
C ILE A 141 -7.42 7.66 3.76
N TRP A 142 -8.27 7.08 2.94
CA TRP A 142 -9.04 7.76 1.92
C TRP A 142 -10.54 7.48 2.11
N ALA A 143 -11.37 8.43 1.74
CA ALA A 143 -12.81 8.29 1.81
C ALA A 143 -13.47 8.79 0.52
N ASN A 144 -14.54 8.11 0.06
CA ASN A 144 -15.33 8.61 -1.06
C ASN A 144 -16.17 9.83 -0.65
N SER A 145 -16.79 10.48 -1.62
CA SER A 145 -17.62 11.67 -1.39
C SER A 145 -18.77 11.41 -0.43
N ALA A 146 -19.44 10.26 -0.52
CA ALA A 146 -20.52 9.86 0.38
C ALA A 146 -20.05 9.71 1.84
N ALA A 147 -18.86 9.14 2.07
CA ALA A 147 -18.28 9.03 3.41
C ALA A 147 -17.89 10.39 3.98
N LYS A 148 -17.28 11.27 3.16
CA LYS A 148 -16.95 12.65 3.58
C LYS A 148 -18.17 13.42 4.02
N GLU A 149 -19.26 13.34 3.25
CA GLU A 149 -20.53 13.98 3.59
C GLU A 149 -21.12 13.41 4.89
N THR A 150 -21.20 12.07 4.98
CA THR A 150 -21.77 11.37 6.14
C THR A 150 -21.01 11.65 7.43
N LEU A 151 -19.67 11.66 7.37
CA LEU A 151 -18.79 11.84 8.53
C LEU A 151 -18.49 13.31 8.82
N GLY A 152 -18.81 14.22 7.90
CA GLY A 152 -18.50 15.65 8.02
C GLY A 152 -17.00 15.94 8.06
N ARG A 153 -16.17 15.15 7.34
CA ARG A 153 -14.71 15.23 7.34
C ARG A 153 -14.14 15.09 5.95
N GLU A 154 -13.10 15.87 5.66
CA GLU A 154 -12.48 15.92 4.33
C GLU A 154 -11.41 14.85 4.07
N PHE A 155 -10.91 14.16 5.09
CA PHE A 155 -9.82 13.18 5.00
C PHE A 155 -8.60 13.78 4.28
N ARG A 156 -8.17 14.96 4.72
CA ARG A 156 -7.00 15.67 4.19
C ARG A 156 -6.07 16.05 5.34
N GLY A 157 -4.81 15.80 5.18
CA GLY A 157 -3.78 16.13 6.15
C GLY A 157 -2.63 15.12 6.11
N GLU A 158 -1.71 15.30 7.03
CA GLU A 158 -0.63 14.36 7.28
C GLU A 158 -0.96 13.58 8.55
N GLY A 159 -0.89 12.25 8.47
CA GLY A 159 -1.00 11.37 9.62
C GLY A 159 0.32 11.32 10.40
N GLY A 160 0.24 10.93 11.66
CA GLY A 160 1.42 10.76 12.50
C GLY A 160 2.12 9.42 12.26
N ASP A 161 3.33 9.31 12.81
CA ASP A 161 4.05 8.04 12.90
C ASP A 161 3.56 7.25 14.10
N PHE A 162 3.16 6.01 13.89
CA PHE A 162 2.71 5.11 14.95
C PHE A 162 3.01 3.66 14.61
N SER A 163 2.93 2.79 15.59
CA SER A 163 3.04 1.35 15.37
C SER A 163 1.81 0.83 14.62
N PRO A 164 1.95 -0.12 13.67
CA PRO A 164 0.84 -0.66 12.87
C PRO A 164 -0.36 -1.16 13.68
N CYS A 165 -0.15 -1.58 14.93
CA CYS A 165 -1.24 -1.98 15.83
C CYS A 165 -2.19 -0.82 16.19
N PHE A 166 -1.80 0.43 15.95
CA PHE A 166 -2.63 1.61 16.16
C PHE A 166 -3.33 2.11 14.88
N LEU A 167 -3.20 1.43 13.76
CA LEU A 167 -3.85 1.84 12.51
C LEU A 167 -5.38 1.83 12.64
N MET A 168 -5.96 0.84 13.32
CA MET A 168 -7.41 0.81 13.55
C MET A 168 -7.88 1.90 14.52
N PRO A 169 -7.24 2.17 15.67
CA PRO A 169 -7.50 3.35 16.46
C PRO A 169 -7.44 4.66 15.68
N GLU A 170 -6.41 4.86 14.85
CA GLU A 170 -6.29 6.04 13.98
C GLU A 170 -7.48 6.15 13.01
N LEU A 171 -7.86 5.05 12.35
CA LEU A 171 -9.04 5.01 11.48
C LEU A 171 -10.31 5.42 12.25
N PHE A 172 -10.52 4.90 13.46
CA PHE A 172 -11.67 5.23 14.30
C PHE A 172 -11.68 6.72 14.66
N GLU A 173 -10.54 7.29 14.99
CA GLU A 173 -10.41 8.71 15.29
C GLU A 173 -10.72 9.57 14.05
N GLN A 174 -10.17 9.21 12.89
CA GLN A 174 -10.42 9.90 11.64
C GLN A 174 -11.90 9.84 11.21
N CYS A 175 -12.59 8.75 11.49
CA CYS A 175 -14.01 8.59 11.21
C CYS A 175 -14.94 9.15 12.32
N GLY A 176 -14.41 9.51 13.48
CA GLY A 176 -15.19 9.91 14.64
C GLY A 176 -15.99 8.74 15.25
N TRP A 177 -15.56 7.51 15.01
CA TRP A 177 -16.21 6.32 15.55
C TRP A 177 -15.74 6.03 16.96
N THR A 178 -16.61 5.42 17.75
CA THR A 178 -16.30 4.92 19.07
C THR A 178 -16.34 3.38 19.06
N GLY A 179 -15.43 2.78 19.78
CA GLY A 179 -15.31 1.31 19.86
C GLY A 179 -15.00 0.82 21.27
N PRO A 180 -14.70 -0.47 21.42
CA PRO A 180 -14.18 -1.01 22.67
C PRO A 180 -12.91 -0.27 23.10
N SER A 181 -12.64 -0.24 24.42
CA SER A 181 -11.54 0.55 25.01
C SER A 181 -10.14 0.24 24.44
N PHE A 182 -9.94 -0.94 23.86
CA PHE A 182 -8.66 -1.29 23.22
C PHE A 182 -8.49 -0.68 21.80
N LEU A 183 -9.56 -0.09 21.24
CA LEU A 183 -9.56 0.64 19.97
C LEU A 183 -9.59 2.16 20.12
N GLN A 184 -9.48 2.67 21.36
CA GLN A 184 -9.53 4.08 21.69
C GLN A 184 -8.22 4.60 22.24
#